data_62ef5d369ee0602d5e5364b5f4997a40
#
_entry.id   62ef5d369ee0602d5e5364b5f4997a40
#
_cell.length_a   1.000
_cell.length_b   1.000
_cell.length_c   1.000
_cell.angle_alpha   90.00
_cell.angle_beta   90.00
_cell.angle_gamma   90.00
#
_symmetry.space_group_name_H-M   'P 1'
#
loop_
_entity.id
_entity.type
_entity.pdbx_description
1 polymer ?
#
loop_
_entity_poly.entity_id
_entity_poly.type
_entity_poly.pdbx_seq_one_letter_code
_entity_poly.pdbx_strand_id
1 'polypeptide(L)'
;MMTIEKAMRTLRLPNPTTPEDLESRWSKVLTFGDRILLAGYYYNGIGQPSYFGAVYEHLDDDLSCEGTIGLRAVSEVEFEDDGHAIAWAIQQ
;
A
#
# COMPACT_ATOMS: atom_id res chain seq x y z
N MET A 1 0.81 -3.93 -13.94
CA MET A 1 0.90 -3.26 -12.63
C MET A 1 -0.08 -2.09 -12.60
N MET A 2 -0.75 -1.92 -11.48
CA MET A 2 -1.71 -0.82 -11.33
C MET A 2 -0.98 0.53 -11.26
N THR A 3 -1.51 1.55 -11.92
CA THR A 3 -0.91 2.89 -11.82
C THR A 3 -1.21 3.49 -10.44
N ILE A 4 -0.35 4.43 -10.04
CA ILE A 4 -0.52 5.14 -8.76
C ILE A 4 -1.85 5.88 -8.74
N GLU A 5 -2.19 6.58 -9.82
CA GLU A 5 -3.44 7.34 -9.91
C GLU A 5 -4.67 6.43 -9.79
N LYS A 6 -4.64 5.29 -10.45
CA LYS A 6 -5.74 4.34 -10.37
C LYS A 6 -5.88 3.77 -8.96
N ALA A 7 -4.76 3.47 -8.31
CA ALA A 7 -4.77 2.95 -6.95
C ALA A 7 -5.33 3.96 -5.96
N MET A 8 -4.95 5.23 -6.07
CA MET A 8 -5.48 6.28 -5.21
C MET A 8 -6.99 6.41 -5.36
N ARG A 9 -7.48 6.30 -6.58
CA ARG A 9 -8.89 6.47 -6.88
C ARG A 9 -9.72 5.23 -6.57
N THR A 10 -9.24 4.05 -6.97
CA THR A 10 -9.98 2.80 -6.86
C THR A 10 -9.84 2.17 -5.48
N LEU A 11 -8.62 2.13 -4.96
CA LEU A 11 -8.33 1.48 -3.67
C LEU A 11 -8.31 2.50 -2.53
N ARG A 12 -8.43 3.77 -2.85
CA ARG A 12 -8.42 4.87 -1.88
C ARG A 12 -7.16 4.89 -1.03
N LEU A 13 -6.04 4.55 -1.63
CA LEU A 13 -4.76 4.62 -0.96
C LEU A 13 -4.33 6.08 -0.84
N PRO A 14 -4.04 6.54 0.39
CA PRO A 14 -3.62 7.94 0.57
C PRO A 14 -2.22 8.15 0.02
N ASN A 15 -1.97 9.35 -0.52
CA ASN A 15 -0.67 9.70 -1.07
C ASN A 15 -0.55 11.23 -1.15
N PRO A 16 0.27 11.90 -0.35
CA PRO A 16 1.13 11.32 0.71
C PRO A 16 0.37 10.99 1.99
N THR A 17 1.03 10.28 2.88
CA THR A 17 0.43 9.87 4.14
C THR A 17 1.52 9.63 5.19
N THR A 18 1.13 9.09 6.34
CA THR A 18 2.07 8.66 7.39
C THR A 18 1.83 7.19 7.71
N PRO A 19 2.85 6.48 8.27
CA PRO A 19 2.64 5.09 8.66
C PRO A 19 1.51 4.91 9.66
N GLU A 20 1.32 5.85 10.57
CA GLU A 20 0.25 5.79 11.57
C GLU A 20 -1.13 5.83 10.91
N ASP A 21 -1.29 6.68 9.88
CA ASP A 21 -2.55 6.76 9.16
C ASP A 21 -2.83 5.46 8.38
N LEU A 22 -1.80 4.85 7.80
CA LEU A 22 -1.96 3.56 7.13
C LEU A 22 -2.36 2.48 8.12
N GLU A 23 -1.72 2.43 9.29
CA GLU A 23 -2.03 1.43 10.29
C GLU A 23 -3.45 1.57 10.83
N SER A 24 -4.00 2.78 10.84
CA SER A 24 -5.37 3.00 11.28
C SER A 24 -6.40 2.49 10.28
N ARG A 25 -6.03 2.36 9.01
CA ARG A 25 -6.94 1.93 7.94
C ARG A 25 -6.75 0.50 7.50
N TRP A 26 -5.51 0.00 7.58
CA TRP A 26 -5.15 -1.31 7.03
C TRP A 26 -4.55 -2.17 8.13
N SER A 27 -4.95 -3.42 8.19
CA SER A 27 -4.50 -4.32 9.24
C SER A 27 -3.10 -4.89 9.01
N LYS A 28 -2.61 -4.84 7.76
CA LYS A 28 -1.30 -5.40 7.44
C LYS A 28 -0.40 -4.32 6.87
N VAL A 29 0.33 -3.67 7.76
CA VAL A 29 1.30 -2.63 7.41
C VAL A 29 2.60 -2.97 8.11
N LEU A 30 3.69 -3.12 7.35
CA LEU A 30 4.98 -3.55 7.86
C LEU A 30 6.07 -2.59 7.43
N THR A 31 7.02 -2.33 8.34
CA THR A 31 8.23 -1.59 8.00
C THR A 31 9.29 -2.57 7.52
N PHE A 32 9.88 -2.29 6.35
CA PHE A 32 10.92 -3.13 5.78
C PHE A 32 12.03 -2.22 5.26
N GLY A 33 13.08 -2.08 6.06
CA GLY A 33 14.15 -1.15 5.74
C GLY A 33 13.66 0.28 5.73
N ASP A 34 13.84 0.98 4.62
CA ASP A 34 13.38 2.35 4.43
C ASP A 34 12.01 2.42 3.74
N ARG A 35 11.32 1.28 3.62
CA ARG A 35 10.03 1.18 2.94
C ARG A 35 8.94 0.75 3.89
N ILE A 36 7.71 1.13 3.57
CA ILE A 36 6.52 0.69 4.27
C ILE A 36 5.73 -0.19 3.32
N LEU A 37 5.47 -1.43 3.74
CA LEU A 37 4.74 -2.40 2.93
C LEU A 37 3.33 -2.53 3.45
N LEU A 38 2.37 -2.60 2.53
CA LEU A 38 0.96 -2.69 2.88
C LEU A 38 0.32 -3.81 2.08
N ALA A 39 -0.48 -4.62 2.75
CA ALA A 39 -1.36 -5.58 2.09
C ALA A 39 -2.79 -5.24 2.47
N GLY A 40 -3.62 -5.01 1.47
CA GLY A 40 -5.02 -4.72 1.66
C GLY A 40 -5.88 -5.64 0.82
N TYR A 41 -7.19 -5.58 1.04
CA TYR A 41 -8.11 -6.35 0.23
C TYR A 41 -9.12 -5.43 -0.43
N TYR A 42 -9.63 -5.89 -1.56
CA TYR A 42 -10.66 -5.20 -2.31
C TYR A 42 -11.82 -6.13 -2.54
N TYR A 43 -13.00 -5.69 -2.16
CA TYR A 43 -14.21 -6.49 -2.25
C TYR A 43 -15.03 -5.99 -3.44
N ASN A 44 -15.15 -6.81 -4.47
CA ASN A 44 -15.88 -6.42 -5.66
C ASN A 44 -17.37 -6.81 -5.61
N GLY A 45 -17.83 -7.25 -4.44
CA GLY A 45 -19.24 -7.55 -4.23
C GLY A 45 -19.67 -8.99 -4.52
N ILE A 46 -18.78 -9.79 -5.12
CA ILE A 46 -19.10 -11.17 -5.48
C ILE A 46 -17.96 -12.08 -5.04
N GLY A 47 -18.27 -13.04 -4.17
CA GLY A 47 -17.30 -14.02 -3.72
C GLY A 47 -16.35 -13.49 -2.66
N GLN A 48 -15.15 -14.02 -2.64
CA GLN A 48 -14.14 -13.66 -1.64
C GLN A 48 -13.35 -12.44 -2.07
N PRO A 49 -12.85 -11.65 -1.10
CA PRO A 49 -12.02 -10.50 -1.44
C PRO A 49 -10.70 -10.94 -2.07
N SER A 50 -10.18 -10.11 -2.95
CA SER A 50 -8.86 -10.28 -3.51
C SER A 50 -7.91 -9.29 -2.83
N TYR A 51 -6.65 -9.68 -2.70
CA TYR A 51 -5.66 -8.87 -1.99
C TYR A 51 -4.72 -8.19 -2.97
N PHE A 52 -4.18 -7.07 -2.53
CA PHE A 52 -3.18 -6.32 -3.29
C PHE A 52 -2.05 -5.91 -2.36
N GLY A 53 -0.86 -5.70 -2.93
CA GLY A 53 0.27 -5.16 -2.20
C GLY A 53 0.57 -3.74 -2.63
N ALA A 54 1.04 -2.93 -1.70
CA ALA A 54 1.47 -1.58 -1.98
C ALA A 54 2.78 -1.28 -1.26
N VAL A 55 3.59 -0.41 -1.85
CA VAL A 55 4.87 -0.01 -1.30
C VAL A 55 4.91 1.50 -1.19
N TYR A 56 5.25 1.98 -0.01
CA TYR A 56 5.47 3.40 0.27
C TYR A 56 6.95 3.64 0.58
N GLU A 57 7.43 4.84 0.26
CA GLU A 57 8.77 5.27 0.59
C GLU A 57 8.73 6.58 1.36
N HIS A 58 9.74 6.80 2.20
CA HIS A 58 9.89 8.08 2.89
C HIS A 58 10.16 9.19 1.88
N LEU A 59 9.49 10.31 2.07
CA LEU A 59 9.69 11.47 1.23
C LEU A 59 10.79 12.34 1.82
N ASP A 60 11.86 12.51 1.05
CA ASP A 60 13.03 13.31 1.42
C ASP A 60 12.86 14.73 0.92
N ASP A 61 11.83 15.39 1.40
CA ASP A 61 11.50 16.75 0.97
C ASP A 61 11.55 17.66 2.19
N ASP A 62 12.36 18.72 2.11
CA ASP A 62 12.47 19.70 3.20
C ASP A 62 11.14 20.34 3.55
N LEU A 63 10.19 20.31 2.63
CA LEU A 63 8.86 20.90 2.83
C LEU A 63 7.86 19.90 3.40
N SER A 64 8.21 18.61 3.46
CA SER A 64 7.31 17.60 4.01
C SER A 64 7.47 17.49 5.52
N CYS A 65 6.40 17.05 6.18
CA CYS A 65 6.48 16.75 7.60
C CYS A 65 7.33 15.53 7.83
N GLU A 66 8.03 15.48 8.96
CA GLU A 66 8.81 14.30 9.33
C GLU A 66 7.89 13.08 9.39
N GLY A 67 8.33 11.99 8.79
CA GLY A 67 7.56 10.75 8.75
C GLY A 67 6.58 10.63 7.60
N THR A 68 6.52 11.64 6.72
CA THR A 68 5.65 11.57 5.56
C THR A 68 6.18 10.56 4.54
N ILE A 69 5.27 9.75 4.00
CA ILE A 69 5.60 8.74 2.99
C ILE A 69 4.72 8.91 1.77
N GLY A 70 5.23 8.48 0.63
CA GLY A 70 4.53 8.54 -0.63
C GLY A 70 4.39 7.17 -1.28
N LEU A 71 3.30 6.97 -2.00
CA LEU A 71 3.01 5.72 -2.68
C LEU A 71 3.96 5.54 -3.86
N ARG A 72 4.63 4.39 -3.91
CA ARG A 72 5.62 4.09 -4.95
C ARG A 72 5.14 3.06 -5.95
N ALA A 73 4.54 1.97 -5.47
CA ALA A 73 4.11 0.87 -6.34
C ALA A 73 2.91 0.17 -5.75
N VAL A 74 2.04 -0.32 -6.61
CA VAL A 74 0.85 -1.07 -6.20
C VAL A 74 0.68 -2.23 -7.17
N SER A 75 0.41 -3.43 -6.64
CA SER A 75 0.12 -4.59 -7.47
C SER A 75 -1.31 -4.55 -7.99
N GLU A 76 -1.61 -5.42 -8.94
CA GLU A 76 -3.01 -5.68 -9.27
C GLU A 76 -3.69 -6.37 -8.07
N VAL A 77 -5.01 -6.31 -8.03
CA VAL A 77 -5.81 -6.95 -6.98
C VAL A 77 -6.01 -8.40 -7.40
N GLU A 78 -5.00 -9.23 -7.17
CA GLU A 78 -4.97 -10.58 -7.72
C GLU A 78 -4.50 -11.66 -6.75
N PHE A 79 -4.11 -11.30 -5.53
CA PHE A 79 -3.56 -12.27 -4.58
C PHE A 79 -4.69 -12.90 -3.76
N GLU A 80 -4.47 -14.15 -3.36
CA GLU A 80 -5.45 -14.89 -2.57
C GLU A 80 -5.41 -14.55 -1.09
N ASP A 81 -4.27 -14.04 -0.61
CA ASP A 81 -4.12 -13.68 0.79
C ASP A 81 -3.10 -12.56 0.97
N ASP A 82 -3.01 -12.04 2.20
CA ASP A 82 -2.11 -10.95 2.51
C ASP A 82 -0.63 -11.37 2.48
N GLY A 83 -0.35 -12.63 2.77
CA GLY A 83 1.02 -13.14 2.70
C GLY A 83 1.61 -13.03 1.31
N HIS A 84 0.84 -13.41 0.29
CA HIS A 84 1.29 -13.28 -1.09
C HIS A 84 1.44 -11.82 -1.51
N ALA A 85 0.54 -10.95 -1.05
CA ALA A 85 0.62 -9.53 -1.33
C ALA A 85 1.88 -8.91 -0.73
N ILE A 86 2.22 -9.26 0.51
CA ILE A 86 3.43 -8.77 1.15
C ILE A 86 4.68 -9.32 0.45
N ALA A 87 4.67 -10.60 0.05
CA ALA A 87 5.79 -11.18 -0.68
C ALA A 87 6.06 -10.42 -1.98
N TRP A 88 5.00 -10.02 -2.68
CA TRP A 88 5.15 -9.17 -3.86
C TRP A 88 5.78 -7.82 -3.50
N ALA A 89 5.29 -7.19 -2.42
CA ALA A 89 5.75 -5.88 -2.00
C ALA A 89 7.22 -5.87 -1.62
N ILE A 90 7.69 -6.92 -0.97
CA ILE A 90 9.10 -7.05 -0.56
C ILE A 90 10.04 -6.98 -1.76
N GLN A 91 9.60 -7.45 -2.91
CA GLN A 91 10.42 -7.53 -4.11
C GLN A 91 10.46 -6.22 -4.92
N GLN A 92 9.72 -5.22 -4.53
CA GLN A 92 9.65 -3.94 -5.26
C GLN A 92 10.68 -2.87 -4.77
#